data_04acfdcb416e8c5a07e2532a166c15f9
#
_entry.id   04acfdcb416e8c5a07e2532a166c15f9
#
_cell.length_a   1.000
_cell.length_b   1.000
_cell.length_c   1.000
_cell.angle_alpha   90.00
_cell.angle_beta   90.00
_cell.angle_gamma   90.00
#
_symmetry.space_group_name_H-M   'P 1'
#
loop_
_entity.id
_entity.type
_entity.pdbx_description
1 polymer ?
#
loop_
_entity_poly.entity_id
_entity_poly.type
_entity_poly.pdbx_seq_one_letter_code
_entity_poly.pdbx_strand_id
1 'polypeptide(L)'
;MNIEKTINICGKEVTLRYCAAAETGYESLTPGKTSNVFSPTPSKDKDGNDIMLPPEATTSDYIHLALAAIIAAYASKGEDAPITAEEILYEATPEEVVTLITTVVQLRNEWYTVPEQAANDKDVHDEEQPQESKNA
;
A
#
# COMPACT_ATOMS: atom_id res chain seq x y z
N MET A 1 -14.29 3.28 3.97
CA MET A 1 -13.44 2.11 3.97
C MET A 1 -12.15 2.37 4.72
N ASN A 2 -11.78 1.46 5.55
CA ASN A 2 -10.58 1.62 6.35
C ASN A 2 -9.43 0.81 5.75
N ILE A 3 -8.42 1.51 5.26
CA ILE A 3 -7.24 0.89 4.69
C ILE A 3 -6.05 1.12 5.61
N GLU A 4 -6.30 0.93 6.89
CA GLU A 4 -5.28 1.04 7.93
C GLU A 4 -5.11 -0.29 8.64
N LYS A 5 -3.90 -0.51 9.12
CA LYS A 5 -3.63 -1.66 9.97
C LYS A 5 -2.50 -1.31 10.92
N THR A 6 -2.61 -1.80 12.15
CA THR A 6 -1.61 -1.58 13.18
C THR A 6 -0.84 -2.86 13.42
N ILE A 7 0.47 -2.77 13.48
CA ILE A 7 1.36 -3.91 13.72
C ILE A 7 2.39 -3.53 14.77
N ASN A 8 3.09 -4.54 15.30
CA ASN A 8 4.19 -4.32 16.23
C ASN A 8 5.51 -4.54 15.51
N ILE A 9 6.41 -3.58 15.60
CA ILE A 9 7.73 -3.68 14.99
C ILE A 9 8.73 -2.89 15.83
N CYS A 10 9.90 -3.47 16.08
CA CYS A 10 10.96 -2.85 16.88
C CYS A 10 10.45 -2.42 18.25
N GLY A 11 9.57 -3.23 18.86
CA GLY A 11 9.04 -2.94 20.18
C GLY A 11 8.02 -1.82 20.21
N LYS A 12 7.53 -1.40 19.06
CA LYS A 12 6.58 -0.29 18.95
C LYS A 12 5.33 -0.73 18.22
N GLU A 13 4.21 -0.12 18.59
CA GLU A 13 2.97 -0.30 17.86
C GLU A 13 2.90 0.79 16.80
N VAL A 14 2.81 0.42 15.53
CA VAL A 14 2.77 1.39 14.44
C VAL A 14 1.59 1.11 13.52
N THR A 15 1.00 2.17 13.00
CA THR A 15 -0.13 2.09 12.08
C THR A 15 0.33 2.45 10.68
N LEU A 16 -0.11 1.66 9.70
CA LEU A 16 0.08 1.96 8.28
C LEU A 16 -1.27 2.37 7.71
N ARG A 17 -1.26 3.38 6.86
CA ARG A 17 -2.46 3.78 6.13
C ARG A 17 -2.11 3.87 4.65
N TYR A 18 -2.84 3.12 3.82
CA TYR A 18 -2.58 3.18 2.39
C TYR A 18 -3.53 4.17 1.72
N CYS A 19 -2.94 5.12 1.02
CA CYS A 19 -3.66 6.19 0.33
C CYS A 19 -2.67 6.81 -0.66
N ALA A 20 -3.12 7.82 -1.39
CA ALA A 20 -2.24 8.47 -2.37
C ALA A 20 -0.96 9.00 -1.72
N ALA A 21 -1.06 9.47 -0.46
CA ALA A 21 0.11 9.99 0.24
C ALA A 21 1.17 8.92 0.49
N ALA A 22 0.77 7.64 0.59
CA ALA A 22 1.74 6.56 0.73
C ALA A 22 2.52 6.39 -0.57
N GLU A 23 1.85 6.47 -1.71
CA GLU A 23 2.54 6.30 -3.01
C GLU A 23 3.44 7.49 -3.33
N THR A 24 2.94 8.71 -3.14
CA THR A 24 3.77 9.89 -3.37
C THR A 24 4.91 9.97 -2.36
N GLY A 25 4.66 9.53 -1.12
CA GLY A 25 5.69 9.46 -0.10
C GLY A 25 6.80 8.49 -0.47
N TYR A 26 6.42 7.32 -1.00
CA TYR A 26 7.41 6.35 -1.49
C TYR A 26 8.29 6.99 -2.56
N GLU A 27 7.69 7.70 -3.51
CA GLU A 27 8.45 8.32 -4.59
C GLU A 27 9.37 9.41 -4.07
N SER A 28 8.98 10.11 -3.02
CA SER A 28 9.85 11.10 -2.38
C SER A 28 11.02 10.45 -1.66
N LEU A 29 10.79 9.29 -1.04
CA LEU A 29 11.84 8.57 -0.31
C LEU A 29 12.81 7.85 -1.24
N THR A 30 12.42 7.59 -2.48
CA THR A 30 13.22 6.82 -3.43
C THR A 30 13.34 7.58 -4.76
N PRO A 31 14.13 8.66 -4.79
CA PRO A 31 14.25 9.47 -6.00
C PRO A 31 14.62 8.62 -7.22
N GLY A 32 13.93 8.86 -8.32
CA GLY A 32 14.16 8.12 -9.55
C GLY A 32 13.30 6.88 -9.70
N LYS A 33 12.48 6.56 -8.71
CA LYS A 33 11.57 5.41 -8.79
C LYS A 33 10.14 5.86 -8.68
N THR A 34 9.23 5.06 -9.25
CA THR A 34 7.80 5.33 -9.17
C THR A 34 7.10 4.12 -8.56
N SER A 35 5.85 4.31 -8.12
CA SER A 35 5.07 3.23 -7.52
C SER A 35 4.74 2.12 -8.53
N ASN A 36 5.03 2.31 -9.80
CA ASN A 36 4.83 1.27 -10.81
C ASN A 36 5.65 0.01 -10.55
N VAL A 37 6.75 0.11 -9.78
CA VAL A 37 7.57 -1.07 -9.47
C VAL A 37 6.81 -2.13 -8.68
N PHE A 38 5.70 -1.74 -8.04
CA PHE A 38 4.91 -2.67 -7.24
C PHE A 38 3.82 -3.38 -8.05
N SER A 39 3.66 -3.05 -9.32
CA SER A 39 2.63 -3.61 -10.17
C SER A 39 3.21 -4.66 -11.11
N PRO A 40 2.48 -5.76 -11.34
CA PRO A 40 2.92 -6.72 -12.36
C PRO A 40 2.83 -6.08 -13.73
N THR A 41 3.64 -6.57 -14.66
CA THR A 41 3.76 -5.99 -16.01
C THR A 41 3.20 -6.97 -17.04
N PRO A 42 2.27 -6.53 -17.92
CA PRO A 42 1.80 -7.37 -19.01
C PRO A 42 2.94 -7.67 -19.97
N SER A 43 3.01 -8.90 -20.46
CA SER A 43 4.03 -9.31 -21.40
C SER A 43 3.54 -10.48 -22.23
N LYS A 44 4.39 -11.01 -23.09
CA LYS A 44 4.08 -12.19 -23.89
C LYS A 44 5.19 -13.22 -23.66
N ASP A 45 4.79 -14.51 -23.61
CA ASP A 45 5.80 -15.56 -23.56
C ASP A 45 6.30 -15.85 -24.95
N LYS A 46 7.20 -16.82 -25.08
CA LYS A 46 7.81 -17.14 -26.38
C LYS A 46 6.79 -17.69 -27.37
N ASP A 47 5.67 -18.17 -26.90
CA ASP A 47 4.59 -18.71 -27.75
C ASP A 47 3.55 -17.67 -28.09
N GLY A 48 3.72 -16.42 -27.66
CA GLY A 48 2.81 -15.34 -27.93
C GLY A 48 1.63 -15.25 -26.99
N ASN A 49 1.60 -16.06 -25.93
CA ASN A 49 0.52 -16.01 -24.93
C ASN A 49 0.71 -14.85 -23.97
N ASP A 50 -0.41 -14.26 -23.55
CA ASP A 50 -0.37 -13.17 -22.59
C ASP A 50 0.05 -13.69 -21.22
N ILE A 51 1.02 -13.04 -20.62
CA ILE A 51 1.49 -13.36 -19.27
C ILE A 51 1.65 -12.08 -18.47
N MET A 52 1.73 -12.22 -17.15
CA MET A 52 2.05 -11.11 -16.26
C MET A 52 3.40 -11.39 -15.62
N LEU A 53 4.34 -10.47 -15.81
CA LEU A 53 5.63 -10.55 -15.13
C LEU A 53 5.46 -10.06 -13.72
N PRO A 54 6.18 -10.66 -12.75
CA PRO A 54 6.06 -10.24 -11.35
C PRO A 54 6.56 -8.79 -11.18
N PRO A 55 6.14 -8.13 -10.10
CA PRO A 55 6.64 -6.78 -9.81
C PRO A 55 8.15 -6.76 -9.68
N GLU A 56 8.75 -5.64 -10.05
CA GLU A 56 10.20 -5.47 -9.99
C GLU A 56 10.69 -4.96 -8.63
N ALA A 57 9.77 -4.65 -7.74
CA ALA A 57 10.11 -4.06 -6.44
C ALA A 57 11.04 -4.96 -5.64
N THR A 58 12.04 -4.35 -5.01
CA THR A 58 12.98 -5.05 -4.14
C THR A 58 12.47 -5.01 -2.71
N THR A 59 13.13 -5.76 -1.81
CA THR A 59 12.81 -5.69 -0.39
C THR A 59 12.90 -4.25 0.11
N SER A 60 13.95 -3.53 -0.30
CA SER A 60 14.11 -2.13 0.07
C SER A 60 12.95 -1.28 -0.40
N ASP A 61 12.45 -1.53 -1.62
CA ASP A 61 11.30 -0.79 -2.14
C ASP A 61 10.07 -1.01 -1.27
N TYR A 62 9.81 -2.25 -0.85
CA TYR A 62 8.65 -2.54 -0.01
C TYR A 62 8.80 -1.91 1.37
N ILE A 63 10.01 -1.89 1.93
CA ILE A 63 10.24 -1.26 3.22
C ILE A 63 9.97 0.25 3.13
N HIS A 64 10.42 0.88 2.06
CA HIS A 64 10.18 2.32 1.88
C HIS A 64 8.70 2.63 1.63
N LEU A 65 8.01 1.76 0.90
CA LEU A 65 6.57 1.94 0.72
C LEU A 65 5.84 1.80 2.05
N ALA A 66 6.23 0.81 2.87
CA ALA A 66 5.63 0.63 4.18
C ALA A 66 5.92 1.83 5.08
N LEU A 67 7.14 2.36 5.05
CA LEU A 67 7.46 3.56 5.81
C LEU A 67 6.62 4.75 5.36
N ALA A 68 6.44 4.91 4.04
CA ALA A 68 5.59 5.98 3.52
C ALA A 68 4.14 5.83 4.02
N ALA A 69 3.65 4.59 4.10
CA ALA A 69 2.31 4.33 4.62
C ALA A 69 2.21 4.64 6.11
N ILE A 70 3.29 4.38 6.86
CA ILE A 70 3.34 4.74 8.28
C ILE A 70 3.31 6.26 8.42
N ILE A 71 4.15 6.95 7.65
CA ILE A 71 4.19 8.41 7.69
C ILE A 71 2.81 8.98 7.35
N ALA A 72 2.14 8.43 6.35
CA ALA A 72 0.81 8.88 5.95
C ALA A 72 -0.21 8.73 7.08
N ALA A 73 -0.14 7.61 7.81
CA ALA A 73 -1.07 7.37 8.91
C ALA A 73 -0.93 8.42 10.01
N TYR A 74 0.29 8.77 10.35
CA TYR A 74 0.52 9.72 11.45
C TYR A 74 0.38 11.17 10.99
N ALA A 75 0.79 11.47 9.75
CA ALA A 75 0.62 12.82 9.22
C ALA A 75 -0.86 13.21 9.14
N SER A 76 -1.75 12.26 8.88
CA SER A 76 -3.18 12.56 8.84
C SER A 76 -3.73 12.99 10.18
N LYS A 77 -3.00 12.71 11.26
CA LYS A 77 -3.37 13.11 12.62
C LYS A 77 -2.51 14.27 13.13
N GLY A 78 -1.65 14.82 12.26
CA GLY A 78 -0.73 15.89 12.66
C GLY A 78 0.42 15.42 13.52
N GLU A 79 0.77 14.13 13.42
CA GLU A 79 1.82 13.53 14.26
C GLU A 79 2.97 13.05 13.40
N ASP A 80 4.14 12.89 14.03
CA ASP A 80 5.30 12.30 13.38
C ASP A 80 5.24 10.78 13.49
N ALA A 81 5.81 10.10 12.50
CA ALA A 81 5.90 8.64 12.53
C ALA A 81 6.77 8.21 13.72
N PRO A 82 6.36 7.18 14.46
CA PRO A 82 7.11 6.75 15.65
C PRO A 82 8.34 5.89 15.34
N ILE A 83 8.61 5.61 14.06
CA ILE A 83 9.70 4.76 13.66
C ILE A 83 10.40 5.35 12.44
N THR A 84 11.69 5.07 12.28
CA THR A 84 12.49 5.58 11.17
C THR A 84 12.89 4.45 10.25
N ALA A 85 13.35 4.82 9.05
CA ALA A 85 13.88 3.85 8.09
C ALA A 85 15.05 3.08 8.69
N GLU A 86 15.91 3.80 9.43
CA GLU A 86 17.08 3.17 10.03
C GLU A 86 16.70 2.12 11.06
N GLU A 87 15.70 2.41 11.87
CA GLU A 87 15.23 1.41 12.85
C GLU A 87 14.74 0.15 12.14
N ILE A 88 13.97 0.32 11.07
CA ILE A 88 13.46 -0.84 10.34
C ILE A 88 14.61 -1.63 9.71
N LEU A 89 15.55 -0.92 9.07
CA LEU A 89 16.62 -1.58 8.34
C LEU A 89 17.64 -2.27 9.24
N TYR A 90 17.88 -1.75 10.43
CA TYR A 90 18.95 -2.26 11.29
C TYR A 90 18.47 -2.99 12.53
N GLU A 91 17.23 -2.78 12.96
CA GLU A 91 16.75 -3.35 14.22
C GLU A 91 15.59 -4.30 14.11
N ALA A 92 14.83 -4.27 13.01
CA ALA A 92 13.70 -5.17 12.86
C ALA A 92 14.16 -6.61 12.65
N THR A 93 13.43 -7.55 13.25
CA THR A 93 13.71 -8.97 13.04
C THR A 93 13.21 -9.39 11.66
N PRO A 94 13.71 -10.53 11.12
CA PRO A 94 13.19 -11.01 9.83
C PRO A 94 11.69 -11.21 9.83
N GLU A 95 11.12 -11.67 10.93
CA GLU A 95 9.69 -11.86 11.07
C GLU A 95 8.93 -10.55 10.98
N GLU A 96 9.47 -9.51 11.62
CA GLU A 96 8.88 -8.19 11.59
C GLU A 96 8.91 -7.58 10.19
N VAL A 97 10.01 -7.79 9.46
CA VAL A 97 10.12 -7.31 8.09
C VAL A 97 9.09 -8.00 7.20
N VAL A 98 8.91 -9.31 7.35
CA VAL A 98 7.90 -10.05 6.59
C VAL A 98 6.50 -9.51 6.90
N THR A 99 6.21 -9.30 8.18
CA THR A 99 4.90 -8.76 8.59
C THR A 99 4.68 -7.38 7.99
N LEU A 100 5.68 -6.54 8.03
CA LEU A 100 5.59 -5.18 7.49
C LEU A 100 5.30 -5.19 6.00
N ILE A 101 6.05 -5.99 5.24
CA ILE A 101 5.90 -6.08 3.80
C ILE A 101 4.54 -6.68 3.43
N THR A 102 4.17 -7.78 4.09
CA THR A 102 2.88 -8.42 3.85
C THR A 102 1.73 -7.45 4.10
N THR A 103 1.84 -6.68 5.18
CA THR A 103 0.80 -5.73 5.56
C THR A 103 0.65 -4.63 4.52
N VAL A 104 1.75 -4.02 4.08
CA VAL A 104 1.64 -2.93 3.11
C VAL A 104 1.14 -3.44 1.75
N VAL A 105 1.54 -4.65 1.36
CA VAL A 105 1.06 -5.24 0.11
C VAL A 105 -0.45 -5.49 0.18
N GLN A 106 -0.93 -6.02 1.30
CA GLN A 106 -2.36 -6.24 1.48
C GLN A 106 -3.14 -4.94 1.42
N LEU A 107 -2.68 -3.90 2.11
CA LEU A 107 -3.34 -2.61 2.11
C LEU A 107 -3.37 -1.98 0.72
N ARG A 108 -2.26 -2.10 0.00
CA ARG A 108 -2.18 -1.57 -1.37
C ARG A 108 -3.17 -2.29 -2.28
N ASN A 109 -3.23 -3.61 -2.18
CA ASN A 109 -4.15 -4.39 -2.99
C ASN A 109 -5.60 -4.02 -2.69
N GLU A 110 -5.95 -3.84 -1.43
CA GLU A 110 -7.30 -3.42 -1.06
C GLU A 110 -7.61 -2.03 -1.58
N TRP A 111 -6.66 -1.12 -1.49
CA TRP A 111 -6.87 0.24 -1.96
C TRP A 111 -7.15 0.30 -3.47
N TYR A 112 -6.44 -0.53 -4.24
CA TYR A 112 -6.63 -0.55 -5.68
C TYR A 112 -7.92 -1.26 -6.11
N THR A 113 -8.45 -2.16 -5.31
CA THR A 113 -9.67 -2.89 -5.67
C THR A 113 -10.94 -2.18 -5.21
N VAL A 114 -10.85 -1.33 -4.20
CA VAL A 114 -12.00 -0.66 -3.62
C VAL A 114 -12.85 0.11 -4.64
N PRO A 115 -12.27 0.97 -5.50
CA PRO A 115 -13.10 1.72 -6.45
C PRO A 115 -13.89 0.82 -7.38
N GLU A 116 -13.31 -0.30 -7.81
CA GLU A 116 -14.00 -1.24 -8.66
C GLU A 116 -15.15 -1.90 -7.94
N GLN A 117 -14.93 -2.33 -6.72
CA GLN A 117 -15.98 -2.96 -5.93
C GLN A 117 -17.11 -1.98 -5.64
N ALA A 118 -16.77 -0.75 -5.31
CA ALA A 118 -17.76 0.27 -5.04
C ALA A 118 -18.62 0.52 -6.29
N ALA A 119 -18.00 0.57 -7.46
CA ALA A 119 -18.72 0.79 -8.68
C ALA A 119 -19.67 -0.38 -9.00
N ASN A 120 -19.25 -1.60 -8.71
CA ASN A 120 -20.08 -2.76 -8.94
C ASN A 120 -21.24 -2.86 -7.95
N ASP A 121 -21.02 -2.41 -6.73
CA ASP A 121 -22.04 -2.48 -5.69
C ASP A 121 -23.14 -1.47 -5.89
N LYS A 122 -22.85 -0.39 -6.54
CA LYS A 122 -23.77 0.64 -6.71
C LYS A 122 -24.77 0.39 -7.70
N ASP A 123 -24.69 -0.29 -8.23
CA ASP A 123 -25.64 -0.42 -9.19
C ASP A 123 -26.81 -1.03 -8.77
N VAL A 124 -26.61 -0.50 -7.74
CA VAL A 124 -27.09 -0.97 -7.14
C VAL A 124 -27.38 -0.32 -6.26
N HIS A 125 -27.09 0.66 -5.82
CA HIS A 125 -26.85 1.01 -5.04
C HIS A 125 -26.83 1.71 -4.72
N ASP A 126 -27.23 2.26 -4.61
CA ASP A 126 -26.71 2.75 -4.39
C ASP A 126 -26.59 3.20 -3.95
N GLU A 127 -26.82 3.44 -3.80
CA GLU A 127 -26.33 3.62 -3.45
C GLU A 127 -26.18 4.07 -3.01
N GLU A 128 -26.56 4.32 -2.92
CA GLU A 128 -26.15 4.58 -2.60
C GLU A 128 -26.16 5.11 -2.42
N GLN A 129 -26.11 5.16 -2.52
CA GLN A 129 -25.92 5.60 -2.60
C GLN A 129 -26.19 6.00 -2.54
N PRO A 130 -26.42 6.16 -2.65
CA PRO A 130 -26.33 6.51 -2.71
C PRO A 130 -26.67 6.96 -2.47
N GLN A 131 -26.34 6.63 -2.99
CA GLN A 131 -26.32 6.88 -3.25
C GLN A 131 -26.60 7.07 -3.17
N GLU A 132 -26.42 6.96 -3.48
CA GLU A 132 -26.43 7.07 -3.83
C GLU A 132 -26.72 7.08 -3.90
N SER A 133 -27.14 7.33 -3.77
CA SER A 133 -27.10 7.22 -4.18
C SER A 133 -27.43 7.40 -4.21
N LYS A 134 -27.16 7.22 -4.58
CA LYS A 134 -27.20 7.15 -4.97
C LYS A 134 -27.47 7.24 -5.15
N ASN A 135 -27.72 7.41 -5.15
CA ASN A 135 -27.60 7.31 -5.57
C ASN A 135 -27.81 7.41 -5.57
N ALA A 136 -28.08 7.40 -5.97
CA ALA A 136 -27.77 6.99 -6.23
C ALA A 136 -27.97 6.97 -6.11
#